data_aaf27d0b0b882de0d3dd49ef7fe7e558
#
_entry.id   aaf27d0b0b882de0d3dd49ef7fe7e558
#
_cell.length_a   1.000
_cell.length_b   1.000
_cell.length_c   1.000
_cell.angle_alpha   90.00
_cell.angle_beta   90.00
_cell.angle_gamma   90.00
#
_symmetry.space_group_name_H-M   'P 1'
#
loop_
_entity.id
_entity.type
_entity.pdbx_description
1 polymer ?
#
loop_
_entity_poly.entity_id
_entity_poly.type
_entity_poly.pdbx_seq_one_letter_code
_entity_poly.pdbx_strand_id
1 'polypeptide(L)'
;MWPELCKLCDSSNTSPLYSAAVKNHLDVVNAILDADVSSMRIVRKNGKTALHTAARYGLLDMVKVLIARDPGIVCIKDKKGQTALHMAVKGQSTSVVEEILLADHSILNERDKKGNTAVHIATRKSRPQVLYLSIAS
;
A
#
# COMPACT_ATOMS: atom_id res chain seq x y z
N MET A 1 10.61 -6.80 -21.34
CA MET A 1 11.34 -6.86 -20.05
C MET A 1 11.53 -8.30 -19.64
N TRP A 2 12.70 -8.63 -19.13
CA TRP A 2 13.00 -9.97 -18.66
C TRP A 2 12.38 -10.21 -17.29
N PRO A 3 11.56 -11.28 -17.09
CA PRO A 3 10.92 -11.52 -15.80
C PRO A 3 11.89 -11.60 -14.61
N GLU A 4 13.06 -12.15 -14.82
CA GLU A 4 14.09 -12.26 -13.77
C GLU A 4 14.54 -10.88 -13.26
N LEU A 5 14.59 -9.88 -14.15
CA LEU A 5 15.00 -8.52 -13.78
C LEU A 5 13.97 -7.82 -12.90
N CYS A 6 12.70 -8.25 -12.95
CA CYS A 6 11.65 -7.68 -12.13
C CYS A 6 11.86 -7.96 -10.64
N LYS A 7 12.65 -8.97 -10.31
CA LYS A 7 12.91 -9.39 -8.93
C LYS A 7 14.29 -9.00 -8.41
N LEU A 8 15.10 -8.32 -9.23
CA LEU A 8 16.41 -7.83 -8.78
C LEU A 8 16.20 -6.68 -7.80
N CYS A 9 16.82 -6.80 -6.63
CA CYS A 9 16.67 -5.84 -5.56
C CYS A 9 18.02 -5.27 -5.13
N ASP A 10 18.01 -4.06 -4.59
CA ASP A 10 19.20 -3.43 -4.03
C ASP A 10 19.46 -3.94 -2.59
N SER A 11 20.42 -3.32 -1.90
CA SER A 11 20.80 -3.71 -0.52
C SER A 11 19.69 -3.56 0.50
N SER A 12 18.68 -2.71 0.23
CA SER A 12 17.50 -2.54 1.08
C SER A 12 16.35 -3.44 0.67
N ASN A 13 16.60 -4.38 -0.25
CA ASN A 13 15.61 -5.24 -0.88
C ASN A 13 14.53 -4.46 -1.63
N THR A 14 14.89 -3.32 -2.21
CA THR A 14 14.00 -2.49 -3.01
C THR A 14 13.92 -3.07 -4.42
N SER A 15 12.73 -3.53 -4.80
CA SER A 15 12.51 -4.09 -6.14
C SER A 15 12.38 -2.99 -7.19
N PRO A 16 12.55 -3.32 -8.48
CA PRO A 16 12.26 -2.36 -9.57
C PRO A 16 10.83 -1.84 -9.51
N LEU A 17 9.87 -2.71 -9.17
CA LEU A 17 8.47 -2.30 -9.02
C LEU A 17 8.31 -1.24 -7.93
N TYR A 18 8.93 -1.45 -6.78
CA TYR A 18 8.86 -0.50 -5.67
C TYR A 18 9.42 0.86 -6.10
N SER A 19 10.58 0.89 -6.74
CA SER A 19 11.20 2.13 -7.20
C SER A 19 10.31 2.88 -8.20
N ALA A 20 9.72 2.17 -9.15
CA ALA A 20 8.81 2.77 -10.14
C ALA A 20 7.54 3.29 -9.48
N ALA A 21 6.99 2.56 -8.51
CA ALA A 21 5.76 2.95 -7.80
C ALA A 21 5.98 4.23 -6.98
N VAL A 22 7.10 4.32 -6.26
CA VAL A 22 7.42 5.49 -5.44
C VAL A 22 7.54 6.75 -6.29
N LYS A 23 8.05 6.61 -7.51
CA LYS A 23 8.22 7.71 -8.46
C LYS A 23 6.96 7.98 -9.29
N ASN A 24 5.88 7.24 -9.04
CA ASN A 24 4.61 7.35 -9.75
C ASN A 24 4.74 7.10 -11.26
N HIS A 25 5.64 6.21 -11.67
CA HIS A 25 5.83 5.82 -13.06
C HIS A 25 4.88 4.69 -13.44
N LEU A 26 3.63 5.04 -13.76
CA LEU A 26 2.57 4.07 -14.06
C LEU A 26 2.91 3.15 -15.22
N ASP A 27 3.49 3.70 -16.30
CA ASP A 27 3.85 2.89 -17.47
C ASP A 27 4.86 1.81 -17.13
N VAL A 28 5.87 2.15 -16.33
CA VAL A 28 6.90 1.22 -15.91
C VAL A 28 6.31 0.16 -14.98
N VAL A 29 5.45 0.56 -14.05
CA VAL A 29 4.75 -0.37 -13.14
C VAL A 29 3.92 -1.37 -13.94
N ASN A 30 3.13 -0.90 -14.90
CA ASN A 30 2.32 -1.78 -15.73
C ASN A 30 3.19 -2.76 -16.54
N ALA A 31 4.30 -2.29 -17.10
CA ALA A 31 5.22 -3.15 -17.84
C ALA A 31 5.82 -4.25 -16.95
N ILE A 32 6.22 -3.91 -15.74
CA ILE A 32 6.77 -4.87 -14.78
C ILE A 32 5.71 -5.91 -14.39
N LEU A 33 4.49 -5.47 -14.10
CA LEU A 33 3.41 -6.35 -13.69
C LEU A 33 2.95 -7.26 -14.84
N ASP A 34 2.98 -6.77 -16.08
CA ASP A 34 2.69 -7.60 -17.25
C ASP A 34 3.73 -8.71 -17.41
N ALA A 35 4.99 -8.43 -17.07
CA ALA A 35 6.05 -9.43 -17.14
C ALA A 35 6.01 -10.42 -15.97
N ASP A 36 5.72 -9.94 -14.76
CA ASP A 36 5.72 -10.79 -13.55
C ASP A 36 4.89 -10.13 -12.44
N VAL A 37 3.62 -10.55 -12.32
CA VAL A 37 2.72 -10.01 -11.30
C VAL A 37 3.17 -10.34 -9.88
N SER A 38 3.96 -11.40 -9.69
CA SER A 38 4.45 -11.77 -8.36
C SER A 38 5.39 -10.72 -7.75
N SER A 39 5.92 -9.80 -8.58
CA SER A 39 6.73 -8.66 -8.10
C SER A 39 5.98 -7.79 -7.10
N MET A 40 4.63 -7.79 -7.14
CA MET A 40 3.79 -7.05 -6.22
C MET A 40 4.07 -7.37 -4.76
N ARG A 41 4.44 -8.60 -4.48
CA ARG A 41 4.59 -9.10 -3.11
C ARG A 41 6.02 -9.08 -2.60
N ILE A 42 6.96 -8.56 -3.39
CA ILE A 42 8.32 -8.35 -2.92
C ILE A 42 8.29 -7.21 -1.89
N VAL A 43 8.83 -7.48 -0.71
CA VAL A 43 8.87 -6.50 0.36
C VAL A 43 10.28 -6.02 0.62
N ARG A 44 10.40 -4.76 1.07
CA ARG A 44 11.68 -4.21 1.53
C ARG A 44 12.07 -4.82 2.87
N LYS A 45 13.26 -4.49 3.36
CA LYS A 45 13.73 -4.96 4.67
C LYS A 45 12.78 -4.59 5.81
N ASN A 46 12.06 -3.47 5.68
CA ASN A 46 11.05 -3.06 6.67
C ASN A 46 9.70 -3.77 6.48
N GLY A 47 9.60 -4.68 5.51
CA GLY A 47 8.39 -5.44 5.24
C GLY A 47 7.36 -4.71 4.37
N LYS A 48 7.66 -3.50 3.90
CA LYS A 48 6.72 -2.72 3.10
C LYS A 48 6.68 -3.17 1.65
N THR A 49 5.47 -3.26 1.09
CA THR A 49 5.25 -3.45 -0.35
C THR A 49 5.21 -2.09 -1.05
N ALA A 50 5.15 -2.12 -2.38
CA ALA A 50 4.95 -0.91 -3.17
C ALA A 50 3.64 -0.20 -2.78
N LEU A 51 2.59 -0.98 -2.45
CA LEU A 51 1.30 -0.39 -2.05
C LEU A 51 1.40 0.39 -0.73
N HIS A 52 2.15 -0.09 0.24
CA HIS A 52 2.37 0.64 1.49
C HIS A 52 2.87 2.06 1.22
N THR A 53 3.88 2.17 0.38
CA THR A 53 4.51 3.47 0.08
C THR A 53 3.63 4.34 -0.80
N ALA A 54 2.97 3.77 -1.81
CA ALA A 54 2.03 4.52 -2.64
C ALA A 54 0.89 5.10 -1.79
N ALA A 55 0.38 4.31 -0.85
CA ALA A 55 -0.67 4.76 0.07
C ALA A 55 -0.18 5.90 0.98
N ARG A 56 1.04 5.77 1.50
CA ARG A 56 1.63 6.79 2.40
C ARG A 56 1.80 8.14 1.71
N TYR A 57 2.14 8.12 0.41
CA TYR A 57 2.35 9.34 -0.38
C TYR A 57 1.09 9.81 -1.11
N GLY A 58 -0.03 9.10 -0.97
CA GLY A 58 -1.29 9.51 -1.58
C GLY A 58 -1.32 9.39 -3.09
N LEU A 59 -0.58 8.45 -3.67
CA LEU A 59 -0.52 8.24 -5.11
C LEU A 59 -1.74 7.43 -5.57
N LEU A 60 -2.88 8.10 -5.71
CA LEU A 60 -4.17 7.46 -5.95
C LEU A 60 -4.17 6.55 -7.17
N ASP A 61 -3.69 7.04 -8.31
CA ASP A 61 -3.68 6.25 -9.55
C ASP A 61 -2.81 5.01 -9.41
N MET A 62 -1.68 5.15 -8.75
CA MET A 62 -0.78 4.01 -8.47
C MET A 62 -1.48 2.99 -7.56
N VAL A 63 -2.15 3.45 -6.51
CA VAL A 63 -2.91 2.58 -5.60
C VAL A 63 -3.98 1.81 -6.38
N LYS A 64 -4.72 2.48 -7.26
CA LYS A 64 -5.74 1.83 -8.09
C LYS A 64 -5.15 0.74 -8.98
N VAL A 65 -4.04 1.01 -9.63
CA VAL A 65 -3.37 0.04 -10.50
C VAL A 65 -2.90 -1.18 -9.71
N LEU A 66 -2.25 -0.94 -8.57
CA LEU A 66 -1.72 -2.03 -7.75
C LEU A 66 -2.84 -2.93 -7.22
N ILE A 67 -3.91 -2.34 -6.71
CA ILE A 67 -5.05 -3.09 -6.19
C ILE A 67 -5.77 -3.86 -7.30
N ALA A 68 -5.91 -3.26 -8.49
CA ALA A 68 -6.55 -3.92 -9.62
C ALA A 68 -5.78 -5.18 -10.05
N ARG A 69 -4.46 -5.14 -9.97
CA ARG A 69 -3.61 -6.29 -10.36
C ARG A 69 -3.55 -7.38 -9.32
N ASP A 70 -3.62 -7.03 -8.02
CA ASP A 70 -3.57 -8.01 -6.93
C ASP A 70 -4.34 -7.46 -5.72
N PRO A 71 -5.66 -7.66 -5.65
CA PRO A 71 -6.45 -7.12 -4.52
C PRO A 71 -6.00 -7.61 -3.15
N GLY A 72 -5.41 -8.81 -3.07
CA GLY A 72 -4.93 -9.36 -1.80
C GLY A 72 -3.76 -8.60 -1.19
N ILE A 73 -3.11 -7.72 -1.95
CA ILE A 73 -1.97 -6.95 -1.46
C ILE A 73 -2.36 -6.01 -0.30
N VAL A 74 -3.62 -5.63 -0.20
CA VAL A 74 -4.09 -4.72 0.88
C VAL A 74 -3.96 -5.33 2.26
N CYS A 75 -3.90 -6.66 2.37
CA CYS A 75 -3.81 -7.38 3.64
C CYS A 75 -2.39 -7.58 4.14
N ILE A 76 -1.38 -7.29 3.34
CA ILE A 76 0.02 -7.52 3.70
C ILE A 76 0.45 -6.52 4.78
N LYS A 77 1.06 -7.04 5.85
CA LYS A 77 1.56 -6.24 6.96
C LYS A 77 3.07 -6.08 6.89
N ASP A 78 3.54 -4.88 7.22
CA ASP A 78 4.98 -4.63 7.34
C ASP A 78 5.52 -5.17 8.67
N LYS A 79 6.78 -4.90 8.98
CA LYS A 79 7.40 -5.39 10.22
C LYS A 79 6.82 -4.78 11.48
N LYS A 80 6.14 -3.64 11.37
CA LYS A 80 5.41 -3.02 12.47
C LYS A 80 3.97 -3.51 12.58
N GLY A 81 3.56 -4.46 11.73
CA GLY A 81 2.21 -4.98 11.67
C GLY A 81 1.22 -4.05 10.97
N GLN A 82 1.71 -3.05 10.24
CA GLN A 82 0.86 -2.05 9.59
C GLN A 82 0.51 -2.45 8.17
N THR A 83 -0.74 -2.19 7.78
CA THR A 83 -1.23 -2.42 6.42
C THR A 83 -1.11 -1.14 5.61
N ALA A 84 -1.45 -1.22 4.31
CA ALA A 84 -1.53 -0.04 3.47
C ALA A 84 -2.55 0.99 4.00
N LEU A 85 -3.62 0.52 4.65
CA LEU A 85 -4.61 1.42 5.24
C LEU A 85 -4.00 2.28 6.35
N HIS A 86 -3.17 1.70 7.22
CA HIS A 86 -2.43 2.48 8.21
C HIS A 86 -1.58 3.57 7.55
N MET A 87 -0.93 3.23 6.44
CA MET A 87 -0.10 4.19 5.69
C MET A 87 -0.94 5.31 5.08
N ALA A 88 -2.09 4.98 4.49
CA ALA A 88 -2.97 5.98 3.88
C ALA A 88 -3.48 6.99 4.91
N VAL A 89 -3.83 6.51 6.11
CA VAL A 89 -4.25 7.37 7.20
C VAL A 89 -3.12 8.30 7.64
N LYS A 90 -1.91 7.78 7.78
CA LYS A 90 -0.73 8.59 8.10
C LYS A 90 -0.45 9.65 7.05
N GLY A 91 -0.72 9.31 5.79
CA GLY A 91 -0.51 10.21 4.66
C GLY A 91 -1.61 11.23 4.42
N GLN A 92 -2.72 11.17 5.18
CA GLN A 92 -3.87 12.06 5.05
C GLN A 92 -4.59 11.97 3.71
N SER A 93 -4.53 10.82 3.05
CA SER A 93 -5.15 10.66 1.73
C SER A 93 -6.49 9.95 1.85
N THR A 94 -7.58 10.71 1.91
CA THR A 94 -8.94 10.16 2.02
C THR A 94 -9.32 9.32 0.80
N SER A 95 -8.92 9.75 -0.41
CA SER A 95 -9.20 9.01 -1.65
C SER A 95 -8.55 7.63 -1.64
N VAL A 96 -7.31 7.55 -1.15
CA VAL A 96 -6.59 6.27 -1.04
C VAL A 96 -7.25 5.37 0.01
N VAL A 97 -7.69 5.95 1.13
CA VAL A 97 -8.42 5.21 2.17
C VAL A 97 -9.68 4.56 1.57
N GLU A 98 -10.46 5.32 0.79
CA GLU A 98 -11.65 4.81 0.12
C GLU A 98 -11.33 3.63 -0.80
N GLU A 99 -10.30 3.76 -1.64
CA GLU A 99 -9.92 2.69 -2.58
C GLU A 99 -9.52 1.42 -1.84
N ILE A 100 -8.77 1.54 -0.76
CA ILE A 100 -8.34 0.39 0.02
C ILE A 100 -9.53 -0.29 0.70
N LEU A 101 -10.44 0.48 1.28
CA LEU A 101 -11.64 -0.06 1.92
C LEU A 101 -12.59 -0.71 0.92
N LEU A 102 -12.68 -0.20 -0.31
CA LEU A 102 -13.46 -0.82 -1.37
C LEU A 102 -12.89 -2.19 -1.76
N ALA A 103 -11.57 -2.33 -1.70
CA ALA A 103 -10.93 -3.60 -2.02
C ALA A 103 -11.17 -4.65 -0.93
N ASP A 104 -11.08 -4.26 0.34
CA ASP A 104 -11.31 -5.16 1.47
C ASP A 104 -11.62 -4.33 2.71
N HIS A 105 -12.92 -4.25 3.06
CA HIS A 105 -13.36 -3.47 4.21
C HIS A 105 -12.89 -4.08 5.54
N SER A 106 -12.63 -5.38 5.58
CA SER A 106 -12.24 -6.06 6.82
C SER A 106 -10.90 -5.58 7.39
N ILE A 107 -10.04 -4.98 6.56
CA ILE A 107 -8.75 -4.46 7.03
C ILE A 107 -8.88 -3.29 7.99
N LEU A 108 -10.07 -2.69 8.09
CA LEU A 108 -10.33 -1.61 9.05
C LEU A 108 -10.08 -2.08 10.48
N ASN A 109 -10.28 -3.36 10.76
CA ASN A 109 -10.11 -3.96 12.09
C ASN A 109 -8.70 -4.46 12.36
N GLU A 110 -7.81 -4.40 11.38
CA GLU A 110 -6.44 -4.90 11.54
C GLU A 110 -5.63 -4.00 12.47
N ARG A 111 -4.95 -4.62 13.43
CA ARG A 111 -4.14 -3.91 14.42
C ARG A 111 -2.66 -4.07 14.12
N ASP A 112 -1.89 -3.02 14.33
CA ASP A 112 -0.43 -3.10 14.25
C ASP A 112 0.13 -3.77 15.53
N LYS A 113 1.45 -3.88 15.63
CA LYS A 113 2.09 -4.51 16.79
C LYS A 113 1.90 -3.74 18.11
N LYS A 114 1.52 -2.47 18.01
CA LYS A 114 1.19 -1.65 19.18
C LYS A 114 -0.30 -1.71 19.52
N GLY A 115 -1.07 -2.51 18.79
CA GLY A 115 -2.51 -2.66 19.00
C GLY A 115 -3.37 -1.59 18.36
N ASN A 116 -2.82 -0.77 17.47
CA ASN A 116 -3.55 0.32 16.83
C ASN A 116 -4.19 -0.12 15.52
N THR A 117 -5.46 0.22 15.33
CA THR A 117 -6.11 0.17 14.03
C THR A 117 -5.88 1.50 13.30
N ALA A 118 -6.27 1.56 12.03
CA ALA A 118 -6.24 2.82 11.29
C ALA A 118 -7.06 3.92 11.96
N VAL A 119 -8.22 3.54 12.55
CA VAL A 119 -9.09 4.50 13.27
C VAL A 119 -8.36 5.09 14.48
N HIS A 120 -7.62 4.28 15.23
CA HIS A 120 -6.83 4.79 16.35
C HIS A 120 -5.80 5.83 15.90
N ILE A 121 -5.14 5.56 14.77
CA ILE A 121 -4.15 6.48 14.21
C ILE A 121 -4.83 7.78 13.75
N ALA A 122 -5.98 7.67 13.09
CA ALA A 122 -6.73 8.83 12.61
C ALA A 122 -7.17 9.72 13.78
N THR A 123 -7.66 9.13 14.86
CA THR A 123 -8.07 9.84 16.07
C THR A 123 -6.89 10.61 16.67
N ARG A 124 -5.76 9.92 16.83
CA ARG A 124 -4.57 10.52 17.44
C ARG A 124 -4.02 11.68 16.61
N LYS A 125 -4.15 11.61 15.30
CA LYS A 125 -3.65 12.63 14.38
C LYS A 125 -4.71 13.67 14.00
N SER A 126 -5.88 13.62 14.62
CA SER A 126 -6.99 14.56 14.39
C SER A 126 -7.37 14.66 12.91
N ARG A 127 -7.68 13.50 12.30
CA ARG A 127 -8.06 13.42 10.88
C ARG A 127 -9.54 13.05 10.73
N PRO A 128 -10.46 14.03 10.92
CA PRO A 128 -11.89 13.75 10.97
C PRO A 128 -12.45 13.18 9.67
N GLN A 129 -11.92 13.55 8.52
CA GLN A 129 -12.39 13.02 7.24
C GLN A 129 -12.19 11.51 7.16
N VAL A 130 -11.04 11.03 7.61
CA VAL A 130 -10.73 9.60 7.61
C VAL A 130 -11.63 8.86 8.58
N LEU A 131 -11.85 9.41 9.77
CA LEU A 131 -12.78 8.84 10.76
C LEU A 131 -14.19 8.75 10.19
N TYR A 132 -14.67 9.78 9.53
CA TYR A 132 -15.99 9.82 8.93
C TYR A 132 -16.16 8.71 7.88
N LEU A 133 -15.20 8.55 7.00
CA LEU A 133 -15.20 7.50 5.98
C LEU A 133 -15.24 6.11 6.62
N SER A 134 -14.46 5.90 7.69
CA SER A 134 -14.39 4.63 8.38
C SER A 134 -15.72 4.27 9.05
N ILE A 135 -16.40 5.24 9.62
CA ILE A 135 -17.70 5.06 10.29
C ILE A 135 -18.82 4.88 9.27
N ALA A 136 -18.80 5.66 8.19
CA ALA A 136 -19.84 5.65 7.16
C ALA A 136 -19.79 4.38 6.29
N SER A 137 -18.64 3.73 6.24
CA SER A 137 -18.47 2.49 5.49
C SER A 137 -19.03 1.31 6.28
#